data_de58dd041e274ce60c413a4908df7979
#
_entry.id   de58dd041e274ce60c413a4908df7979
#
_cell.length_a   1.000
_cell.length_b   1.000
_cell.length_c   1.000
_cell.angle_alpha   90.00
_cell.angle_beta   90.00
_cell.angle_gamma   90.00
#
_symmetry.space_group_name_H-M   'P 1'
#
loop_
_entity.id
_entity.type
_entity.pdbx_description
1 polymer ?
#
loop_
_entity_poly.entity_id
_entity_poly.type
_entity_poly.pdbx_seq_one_letter_code
_entity_poly.pdbx_strand_id
1 'polypeptide(L)'
;NDFFDYTEWQQLSNSASPLSSYDDSSPISTGLTTSLPLTSSQLHALADVRYGGETASSAQRSYTALQVANWFEDDGAVAFYSYFTEREDLAMLFERFMMLYRLEAEADVGVFTRATLEDGSFIPTWAQRNRVSDDKVTMRVDYVVSRILPELDVPAIQASLPSPYLLPNDITWRDSASSTNPNEQVGTDTFTVQSSETNAISVSENLLTLMEEFEAATKAHGKRESH
;
A
#
# COMPACT_ATOMS: atom_id res chain seq x y z
N ASN A 1 -9.63 9.04 8.03
CA ASN A 1 -10.00 8.03 9.06
C ASN A 1 -11.50 7.75 9.11
N ASP A 2 -12.33 8.53 8.42
CA ASP A 2 -13.80 8.40 8.45
C ASP A 2 -14.35 7.46 7.36
N PHE A 3 -13.48 6.87 6.55
CA PHE A 3 -13.89 6.00 5.45
C PHE A 3 -14.21 4.55 5.87
N PHE A 4 -13.81 4.14 7.06
CA PHE A 4 -14.11 2.84 7.62
C PHE A 4 -14.59 3.00 9.06
N ASP A 5 -15.87 3.31 9.25
CA ASP A 5 -16.49 3.06 10.53
C ASP A 5 -16.52 1.54 10.75
N TYR A 6 -15.71 1.10 11.71
CA TYR A 6 -15.54 -0.31 12.06
C TYR A 6 -16.87 -1.00 12.40
N THR A 7 -17.85 -0.25 12.89
CA THR A 7 -19.20 -0.74 13.21
C THR A 7 -20.04 -1.00 11.95
N GLU A 8 -19.98 -0.13 10.95
CA GLU A 8 -20.64 -0.39 9.66
C GLU A 8 -19.99 -1.58 8.94
N TRP A 9 -18.69 -1.71 9.07
CA TRP A 9 -17.93 -2.82 8.45
C TRP A 9 -18.29 -4.17 9.07
N GLN A 10 -18.42 -4.26 10.39
CA GLN A 10 -18.95 -5.47 11.05
C GLN A 10 -20.38 -5.77 10.63
N GLN A 11 -21.22 -4.76 10.43
CA GLN A 11 -22.59 -4.96 9.97
C GLN A 11 -22.67 -5.42 8.52
N LEU A 12 -21.82 -4.91 7.63
CA LEU A 12 -21.74 -5.34 6.24
C LEU A 12 -21.17 -6.77 6.12
N SER A 13 -20.15 -7.12 6.91
CA SER A 13 -19.61 -8.48 6.94
C SER A 13 -20.62 -9.49 7.51
N ASN A 14 -21.44 -9.09 8.47
CA ASN A 14 -22.49 -9.93 9.06
C ASN A 14 -23.74 -10.06 8.17
N SER A 15 -23.97 -9.13 7.24
CA SER A 15 -25.13 -9.16 6.33
C SER A 15 -24.84 -9.84 4.99
N ALA A 16 -23.57 -9.97 4.60
CA ALA A 16 -23.13 -10.66 3.39
C ALA A 16 -22.90 -12.16 3.67
N SER A 17 -23.95 -12.89 4.05
CA SER A 17 -23.90 -14.37 4.10
C SER A 17 -23.92 -14.93 2.67
N PRO A 18 -22.92 -15.72 2.27
CA PRO A 18 -22.70 -17.09 2.72
C PRO A 18 -21.22 -17.46 3.04
N LEU A 19 -20.57 -16.73 3.90
CA LEU A 19 -19.27 -17.12 4.43
C LEU A 19 -19.43 -17.97 5.71
N SER A 20 -20.40 -18.87 5.73
CA SER A 20 -20.82 -19.70 6.86
C SER A 20 -19.80 -20.75 7.32
N SER A 21 -18.55 -20.67 6.88
CA SER A 21 -17.48 -21.55 7.35
C SER A 21 -16.32 -20.83 8.05
N TYR A 22 -16.38 -19.52 8.18
CA TYR A 22 -15.41 -18.76 8.96
C TYR A 22 -16.03 -18.39 10.30
N ASP A 23 -15.28 -18.64 11.37
CA ASP A 23 -15.64 -18.16 12.71
C ASP A 23 -15.64 -16.64 12.70
N ASP A 24 -16.82 -16.06 12.48
CA ASP A 24 -17.08 -14.62 12.29
C ASP A 24 -16.82 -13.76 13.56
N SER A 25 -16.19 -14.34 14.57
CA SER A 25 -15.94 -13.65 15.83
C SER A 25 -14.76 -12.71 15.82
N SER A 26 -13.89 -12.79 14.80
CA SER A 26 -12.66 -11.97 14.73
C SER A 26 -12.64 -11.05 13.51
N PRO A 27 -12.28 -9.75 13.69
CA PRO A 27 -12.06 -8.83 12.58
C PRO A 27 -11.06 -9.40 11.56
N ILE A 28 -11.20 -9.03 10.28
CA ILE A 28 -10.26 -9.45 9.23
C ILE A 28 -8.82 -9.06 9.58
N SER A 29 -8.62 -7.88 10.18
CA SER A 29 -7.31 -7.41 10.63
C SER A 29 -6.68 -8.33 11.67
N THR A 30 -7.44 -8.75 12.67
CA THR A 30 -6.97 -9.70 13.70
C THR A 30 -6.68 -11.07 13.10
N GLY A 31 -7.53 -11.53 12.17
CA GLY A 31 -7.31 -12.78 11.45
C GLY A 31 -6.05 -12.73 10.57
N LEU A 32 -5.80 -11.60 9.90
CA LEU A 32 -4.58 -11.38 9.14
C LEU A 32 -3.33 -11.48 10.03
N THR A 33 -3.32 -10.73 11.13
CA THR A 33 -2.18 -10.72 12.07
C THR A 33 -1.94 -12.07 12.72
N THR A 34 -3.01 -12.83 12.98
CA THR A 34 -2.89 -14.17 13.57
C THR A 34 -2.36 -15.20 12.57
N SER A 35 -2.83 -15.16 11.32
CA SER A 35 -2.51 -16.18 10.31
C SER A 35 -1.25 -15.86 9.51
N LEU A 36 -1.01 -14.60 9.24
CA LEU A 36 0.07 -14.08 8.38
C LEU A 36 0.71 -12.85 9.03
N PRO A 37 1.31 -12.96 10.22
CA PRO A 37 1.84 -11.82 10.97
C PRO A 37 2.99 -11.13 10.24
N LEU A 38 3.14 -9.83 10.49
CA LEU A 38 4.42 -9.16 10.32
C LEU A 38 5.35 -9.59 11.45
N THR A 39 6.58 -9.93 11.13
CA THR A 39 7.47 -10.66 12.04
C THR A 39 8.55 -9.79 12.68
N SER A 40 8.83 -8.63 12.11
CA SER A 40 9.88 -7.73 12.59
C SER A 40 9.45 -6.96 13.84
N SER A 41 9.82 -7.47 15.02
CA SER A 41 9.59 -6.77 16.29
C SER A 41 10.30 -5.41 16.37
N GLN A 42 11.40 -5.24 15.67
CA GLN A 42 12.14 -3.98 15.57
C GLN A 42 11.32 -2.91 14.83
N LEU A 43 10.67 -3.29 13.73
CA LEU A 43 9.83 -2.36 12.94
C LEU A 43 8.54 -2.01 13.68
N HIS A 44 7.92 -2.95 14.39
CA HIS A 44 6.79 -2.64 15.28
C HIS A 44 7.20 -1.63 16.36
N ALA A 45 8.29 -1.86 17.06
CA ALA A 45 8.79 -0.94 18.09
C ALA A 45 9.20 0.44 17.53
N LEU A 46 9.66 0.52 16.28
CA LEU A 46 9.90 1.80 15.60
C LEU A 46 8.61 2.50 15.19
N ALA A 47 7.58 1.74 14.80
CA ALA A 47 6.26 2.28 14.50
C ALA A 47 5.60 2.89 15.74
N ASP A 48 5.72 2.25 16.91
CA ASP A 48 5.26 2.79 18.19
C ASP A 48 5.95 4.13 18.52
N VAL A 49 7.25 4.25 18.26
CA VAL A 49 7.96 5.52 18.41
C VAL A 49 7.43 6.57 17.42
N ARG A 50 7.22 6.18 16.16
CA ARG A 50 6.86 7.13 15.09
C ARG A 50 5.41 7.60 15.17
N TYR A 51 4.49 6.69 15.48
CA TYR A 51 3.05 6.89 15.40
C TYR A 51 2.36 6.81 16.77
N GLY A 52 2.88 5.98 17.67
CA GLY A 52 2.33 5.82 19.03
C GLY A 52 2.81 6.88 20.03
N GLY A 53 3.82 7.67 19.67
CA GLY A 53 4.36 8.72 20.53
C GLY A 53 5.33 8.21 21.59
N GLU A 54 5.82 6.98 21.48
CA GLU A 54 6.82 6.43 22.40
C GLU A 54 8.19 7.10 22.22
N THR A 55 8.97 7.08 23.31
CA THR A 55 10.34 7.60 23.28
C THR A 55 11.30 6.55 22.76
N ALA A 56 12.05 6.88 21.70
CA ALA A 56 13.06 5.98 21.17
C ALA A 56 14.13 5.61 22.22
N SER A 57 14.39 4.34 22.39
CA SER A 57 15.49 3.80 23.20
C SER A 57 16.87 4.13 22.60
N SER A 58 17.93 3.95 23.37
CA SER A 58 19.30 4.13 22.87
C SER A 58 19.63 3.17 21.73
N ALA A 59 19.14 1.93 21.80
CA ALA A 59 19.30 0.93 20.74
C ALA A 59 18.61 1.37 19.44
N GLN A 60 17.34 1.80 19.52
CA GLN A 60 16.60 2.27 18.34
C GLN A 60 17.25 3.48 17.67
N ARG A 61 17.86 4.39 18.46
CA ARG A 61 18.58 5.54 17.91
C ARG A 61 19.90 5.17 17.21
N SER A 62 20.42 3.98 17.47
CA SER A 62 21.63 3.47 16.83
C SER A 62 21.38 2.63 15.59
N TYR A 63 20.12 2.32 15.27
CA TYR A 63 19.80 1.57 14.07
C TYR A 63 20.20 2.35 12.81
N THR A 64 20.83 1.62 11.90
CA THR A 64 21.21 2.17 10.59
C THR A 64 20.07 1.99 9.58
N ALA A 65 20.05 2.82 8.55
CA ALA A 65 19.08 2.69 7.47
C ALA A 65 19.16 1.31 6.79
N LEU A 66 20.36 0.75 6.66
CA LEU A 66 20.54 -0.58 6.09
C LEU A 66 19.92 -1.68 6.97
N GLN A 67 20.04 -1.60 8.29
CA GLN A 67 19.36 -2.56 9.17
C GLN A 67 17.84 -2.47 9.04
N VAL A 68 17.29 -1.24 9.02
CA VAL A 68 15.85 -1.02 8.84
C VAL A 68 15.38 -1.52 7.48
N ALA A 69 16.17 -1.28 6.43
CA ALA A 69 15.89 -1.76 5.08
C ALA A 69 15.82 -3.30 5.02
N ASN A 70 16.80 -3.98 5.58
CA ASN A 70 16.85 -5.44 5.60
C ASN A 70 15.65 -6.04 6.36
N TRP A 71 15.30 -5.49 7.51
CA TRP A 71 14.11 -5.97 8.25
C TRP A 71 12.82 -5.75 7.46
N PHE A 72 12.71 -4.63 6.75
CA PHE A 72 11.53 -4.31 5.94
C PHE A 72 11.47 -5.18 4.67
N GLU A 73 12.59 -5.37 4.00
CA GLU A 73 12.69 -6.19 2.79
C GLU A 73 12.31 -7.64 3.07
N ASP A 74 12.74 -8.18 4.22
CA ASP A 74 12.47 -9.57 4.60
C ASP A 74 11.05 -9.84 5.07
N ASP A 75 10.31 -8.81 5.46
CA ASP A 75 8.96 -8.93 6.00
C ASP A 75 7.87 -8.64 4.95
N GLY A 76 6.63 -8.99 5.21
CA GLY A 76 5.48 -8.91 4.29
C GLY A 76 4.71 -7.59 4.30
N ALA A 77 5.26 -6.50 4.84
CA ALA A 77 4.60 -5.19 4.86
C ALA A 77 4.72 -4.46 3.53
N VAL A 78 3.66 -3.77 3.09
CA VAL A 78 3.66 -2.90 1.89
C VAL A 78 4.12 -1.49 2.19
N ALA A 79 4.01 -1.04 3.45
CA ALA A 79 4.42 0.27 3.92
C ALA A 79 4.88 0.20 5.37
N PHE A 80 5.67 1.18 5.80
CA PHE A 80 6.13 1.23 7.19
C PHE A 80 4.97 1.42 8.18
N TYR A 81 3.90 2.09 7.78
CA TYR A 81 2.70 2.30 8.59
C TYR A 81 1.96 1.00 8.94
N SER A 82 2.14 -0.06 8.14
CA SER A 82 1.60 -1.40 8.42
C SER A 82 2.02 -1.99 9.78
N TYR A 83 3.16 -1.54 10.33
CA TYR A 83 3.67 -2.02 11.61
C TYR A 83 3.01 -1.37 12.83
N PHE A 84 2.19 -0.35 12.64
CA PHE A 84 1.63 0.41 13.77
C PHE A 84 0.45 -0.32 14.41
N THR A 85 -0.57 -0.68 13.64
CA THR A 85 -1.71 -1.45 14.13
C THR A 85 -2.18 -2.47 13.09
N GLU A 86 -2.89 -3.50 13.54
CA GLU A 86 -3.53 -4.51 12.67
C GLU A 86 -4.43 -3.87 11.59
N ARG A 87 -5.10 -2.77 11.94
CA ARG A 87 -6.03 -2.06 11.05
C ARG A 87 -5.28 -1.30 9.96
N GLU A 88 -4.17 -0.66 10.33
CA GLU A 88 -3.33 0.07 9.37
C GLU A 88 -2.68 -0.90 8.40
N ASP A 89 -2.27 -2.07 8.87
CA ASP A 89 -1.72 -3.11 8.02
C ASP A 89 -2.75 -3.61 6.98
N LEU A 90 -3.96 -3.92 7.41
CA LEU A 90 -5.06 -4.28 6.51
C LEU A 90 -5.36 -3.16 5.52
N ALA A 91 -5.47 -1.92 6.00
CA ALA A 91 -5.79 -0.76 5.16
C ALA A 91 -4.73 -0.53 4.09
N MET A 92 -3.44 -0.59 4.47
CA MET A 92 -2.32 -0.42 3.53
C MET A 92 -2.28 -1.52 2.45
N LEU A 93 -2.51 -2.78 2.83
CA LEU A 93 -2.57 -3.89 1.88
C LEU A 93 -3.70 -3.69 0.87
N PHE A 94 -4.90 -3.39 1.36
CA PHE A 94 -6.07 -3.20 0.51
C PHE A 94 -5.91 -1.97 -0.39
N GLU A 95 -5.49 -0.84 0.16
CA GLU A 95 -5.26 0.40 -0.59
C GLU A 95 -4.25 0.16 -1.72
N ARG A 96 -3.06 -0.37 -1.41
CA ARG A 96 -1.99 -0.55 -2.40
C ARG A 96 -2.38 -1.50 -3.52
N PHE A 97 -3.09 -2.58 -3.18
CA PHE A 97 -3.61 -3.50 -4.19
C PHE A 97 -4.65 -2.81 -5.08
N MET A 98 -5.63 -2.12 -4.50
CA MET A 98 -6.69 -1.48 -5.26
C MET A 98 -6.18 -0.32 -6.12
N MET A 99 -5.22 0.47 -5.62
CA MET A 99 -4.57 1.54 -6.38
C MET A 99 -3.88 0.99 -7.63
N LEU A 100 -3.10 -0.08 -7.47
CA LEU A 100 -2.41 -0.70 -8.60
C LEU A 100 -3.39 -1.38 -9.56
N TYR A 101 -4.35 -2.15 -9.03
CA TYR A 101 -5.31 -2.92 -9.84
C TYR A 101 -6.29 -2.04 -10.59
N ARG A 102 -6.90 -1.04 -9.93
CA ARG A 102 -8.00 -0.26 -10.51
C ARG A 102 -7.54 1.01 -11.21
N LEU A 103 -6.47 1.60 -10.75
CA LEU A 103 -6.01 2.92 -11.20
C LEU A 103 -4.66 2.84 -11.93
N GLU A 104 -4.07 1.65 -12.02
CA GLU A 104 -2.71 1.45 -12.57
C GLU A 104 -1.67 2.38 -11.90
N ALA A 105 -1.96 2.78 -10.65
CA ALA A 105 -1.13 3.68 -9.90
C ALA A 105 -0.03 2.91 -9.18
N GLU A 106 1.18 3.01 -9.68
CA GLU A 106 2.37 2.45 -9.06
C GLU A 106 2.70 3.15 -7.74
N ALA A 107 3.26 2.39 -6.80
CA ALA A 107 3.63 2.91 -5.50
C ALA A 107 5.05 2.51 -5.14
N ASP A 108 5.82 3.50 -4.69
CA ASP A 108 7.19 3.33 -4.24
C ASP A 108 7.26 3.34 -2.72
N VAL A 109 8.11 2.48 -2.17
CA VAL A 109 8.46 2.48 -0.76
C VAL A 109 9.98 2.49 -0.64
N GLY A 110 10.52 3.28 0.29
CA GLY A 110 11.98 3.38 0.44
C GLY A 110 12.42 3.68 1.87
N VAL A 111 13.65 3.27 2.16
CA VAL A 111 14.37 3.56 3.39
C VAL A 111 15.57 4.46 3.05
N PHE A 112 15.73 5.52 3.81
CA PHE A 112 16.71 6.56 3.55
C PHE A 112 17.63 6.76 4.74
N THR A 113 18.88 7.13 4.49
CA THR A 113 19.73 7.70 5.52
C THR A 113 19.23 9.10 5.88
N ARG A 114 19.45 9.54 7.11
CA ARG A 114 19.01 10.85 7.58
C ARG A 114 19.77 12.02 6.93
N ALA A 115 20.92 11.76 6.37
CA ALA A 115 21.70 12.79 5.69
C ALA A 115 21.00 13.18 4.39
N THR A 116 20.59 14.43 4.31
CA THR A 116 20.14 15.08 3.08
C THR A 116 21.33 15.67 2.35
N LEU A 117 21.26 15.72 1.02
CA LEU A 117 22.18 16.49 0.20
C LEU A 117 21.97 17.99 0.42
N GLU A 118 22.90 18.84 -0.03
CA GLU A 118 22.83 20.30 0.15
C GLU A 118 21.58 20.93 -0.47
N ASP A 119 21.04 20.33 -1.52
CA ASP A 119 19.80 20.75 -2.20
C ASP A 119 18.52 20.22 -1.52
N GLY A 120 18.63 19.55 -0.38
CA GLY A 120 17.50 18.95 0.34
C GLY A 120 17.05 17.59 -0.21
N SER A 121 17.71 17.05 -1.23
CA SER A 121 17.46 15.72 -1.74
C SER A 121 18.08 14.63 -0.85
N PHE A 122 17.67 13.39 -1.05
CA PHE A 122 18.22 12.24 -0.33
C PHE A 122 18.35 11.04 -1.27
N ILE A 123 19.30 10.16 -0.95
CA ILE A 123 19.57 8.93 -1.68
C ILE A 123 18.95 7.77 -0.90
N PRO A 124 18.13 6.90 -1.52
CA PRO A 124 17.60 5.73 -0.85
C PRO A 124 18.74 4.75 -0.49
N THR A 125 18.65 4.16 0.69
CA THR A 125 19.47 3.00 1.05
C THR A 125 18.92 1.73 0.42
N TRP A 126 17.60 1.67 0.32
CA TRP A 126 16.81 0.63 -0.31
C TRP A 126 15.47 1.22 -0.75
N ALA A 127 14.99 0.82 -1.91
CA ALA A 127 13.65 1.21 -2.36
C ALA A 127 13.09 0.17 -3.33
N GLN A 128 11.76 0.00 -3.32
CA GLN A 128 11.05 -0.94 -4.17
C GLN A 128 9.77 -0.30 -4.71
N ARG A 129 9.51 -0.51 -5.99
CA ARG A 129 8.22 -0.17 -6.64
C ARG A 129 7.34 -1.40 -6.68
N ASN A 130 6.03 -1.19 -6.61
CA ASN A 130 5.00 -2.22 -6.69
C ASN A 130 5.19 -3.37 -5.67
N ARG A 131 5.62 -3.03 -4.46
CA ARG A 131 5.84 -4.02 -3.40
C ARG A 131 4.60 -4.87 -3.10
N VAL A 132 3.41 -4.38 -3.37
CA VAL A 132 2.16 -5.15 -3.20
C VAL A 132 2.10 -6.40 -4.09
N SER A 133 2.90 -6.45 -5.16
CA SER A 133 3.06 -7.59 -6.06
C SER A 133 4.25 -8.51 -5.68
N ASP A 134 4.96 -8.23 -4.58
CA ASP A 134 6.07 -9.04 -4.12
C ASP A 134 5.56 -10.37 -3.53
N ASP A 135 6.25 -11.47 -3.83
CA ASP A 135 5.89 -12.83 -3.37
C ASP A 135 5.71 -12.91 -1.84
N LYS A 136 6.45 -12.11 -1.08
CA LYS A 136 6.33 -12.02 0.39
C LYS A 136 5.01 -11.40 0.85
N VAL A 137 4.33 -10.68 -0.04
CA VAL A 137 3.11 -9.91 0.25
C VAL A 137 1.86 -10.56 -0.32
N THR A 138 1.97 -11.29 -1.43
CA THR A 138 0.83 -11.82 -2.20
C THR A 138 -0.16 -12.63 -1.37
N MET A 139 0.29 -13.49 -0.46
CA MET A 139 -0.59 -14.26 0.42
C MET A 139 -1.41 -13.38 1.38
N ARG A 140 -0.82 -12.28 1.84
CA ARG A 140 -1.47 -11.32 2.75
C ARG A 140 -2.51 -10.50 1.99
N VAL A 141 -2.19 -10.09 0.76
CA VAL A 141 -3.13 -9.43 -0.17
C VAL A 141 -4.32 -10.33 -0.46
N ASP A 142 -4.08 -11.59 -0.84
CA ASP A 142 -5.15 -12.55 -1.10
C ASP A 142 -6.04 -12.72 0.13
N TYR A 143 -5.44 -12.88 1.31
CA TYR A 143 -6.18 -13.01 2.57
C TYR A 143 -7.14 -11.83 2.81
N VAL A 144 -6.69 -10.60 2.57
CA VAL A 144 -7.47 -9.39 2.80
C VAL A 144 -8.51 -9.18 1.71
N VAL A 145 -8.07 -9.17 0.43
CA VAL A 145 -8.93 -8.77 -0.69
C VAL A 145 -10.03 -9.78 -0.95
N SER A 146 -9.76 -11.09 -0.89
CA SER A 146 -10.78 -12.11 -1.09
C SER A 146 -11.87 -12.11 0.00
N ARG A 147 -11.58 -11.55 1.17
CA ARG A 147 -12.58 -11.39 2.26
C ARG A 147 -13.39 -10.11 2.13
N ILE A 148 -12.81 -9.06 1.58
CA ILE A 148 -13.48 -7.76 1.37
C ILE A 148 -14.30 -7.78 0.08
N LEU A 149 -13.73 -8.34 -0.99
CA LEU A 149 -14.29 -8.40 -2.35
C LEU A 149 -14.27 -9.85 -2.85
N PRO A 150 -15.14 -10.73 -2.31
CA PRO A 150 -15.13 -12.15 -2.61
C PRO A 150 -15.45 -12.49 -4.08
N GLU A 151 -15.97 -11.53 -4.82
CA GLU A 151 -16.24 -11.66 -6.25
C GLU A 151 -14.99 -11.53 -7.14
N LEU A 152 -13.85 -11.09 -6.60
CA LEU A 152 -12.61 -10.94 -7.33
C LEU A 152 -11.79 -12.24 -7.33
N ASP A 153 -11.31 -12.63 -8.50
CA ASP A 153 -10.26 -13.65 -8.63
C ASP A 153 -8.89 -13.04 -8.33
N VAL A 154 -8.60 -12.92 -7.04
CA VAL A 154 -7.38 -12.22 -6.56
C VAL A 154 -6.10 -12.84 -7.10
N PRO A 155 -5.93 -14.19 -7.12
CA PRO A 155 -4.75 -14.81 -7.72
C PRO A 155 -4.57 -14.49 -9.21
N ALA A 156 -5.65 -14.49 -10.00
CA ALA A 156 -5.57 -14.14 -11.42
C ALA A 156 -5.22 -12.68 -11.62
N ILE A 157 -5.78 -11.78 -10.79
CA ILE A 157 -5.43 -10.36 -10.83
C ILE A 157 -3.95 -10.17 -10.46
N GLN A 158 -3.48 -10.75 -9.37
CA GLN A 158 -2.07 -10.65 -8.93
C GLN A 158 -1.10 -11.10 -10.03
N ALA A 159 -1.42 -12.18 -10.74
CA ALA A 159 -0.61 -12.66 -11.85
C ALA A 159 -0.53 -11.69 -13.04
N SER A 160 -1.46 -10.75 -13.14
CA SER A 160 -1.51 -9.72 -14.20
C SER A 160 -0.93 -8.38 -13.79
N LEU A 161 -0.69 -8.15 -12.49
CA LEU A 161 -0.14 -6.89 -12.01
C LEU A 161 1.34 -6.71 -12.42
N PRO A 162 1.79 -5.45 -12.52
CA PRO A 162 3.21 -5.17 -12.71
C PRO A 162 4.08 -5.83 -11.64
N SER A 163 5.18 -6.46 -12.06
CA SER A 163 6.12 -7.10 -11.13
C SER A 163 6.80 -6.06 -10.24
N PRO A 164 7.10 -6.41 -8.98
CA PRO A 164 7.89 -5.55 -8.12
C PRO A 164 9.33 -5.47 -8.63
N TYR A 165 9.98 -4.32 -8.45
CA TYR A 165 11.40 -4.19 -8.74
C TYR A 165 12.09 -3.19 -7.82
N LEU A 166 13.38 -3.42 -7.58
CA LEU A 166 14.20 -2.52 -6.79
C LEU A 166 14.53 -1.26 -7.59
N LEU A 167 14.34 -0.12 -6.97
CA LEU A 167 14.74 1.17 -7.52
C LEU A 167 16.24 1.40 -7.31
N PRO A 168 16.91 2.16 -8.21
CA PRO A 168 18.31 2.54 -8.01
C PRO A 168 18.53 3.24 -6.66
N ASN A 169 19.60 2.88 -5.97
CA ASN A 169 19.94 3.38 -4.65
C ASN A 169 21.26 4.18 -4.61
N ASP A 170 21.79 4.54 -5.78
CA ASP A 170 23.00 5.34 -5.97
C ASP A 170 22.73 6.74 -6.54
N ILE A 171 21.47 7.05 -6.80
CA ILE A 171 20.98 8.33 -7.32
C ILE A 171 19.94 8.95 -6.39
N THR A 172 19.54 10.19 -6.64
CA THR A 172 18.54 10.86 -5.80
C THR A 172 17.19 10.14 -5.86
N TRP A 173 16.39 10.27 -4.79
CA TRP A 173 15.02 9.71 -4.77
C TRP A 173 14.18 10.14 -5.97
N ARG A 174 14.27 11.40 -6.37
CA ARG A 174 13.55 11.92 -7.54
C ARG A 174 13.93 11.18 -8.81
N ASP A 175 15.22 10.98 -9.04
CA ASP A 175 15.72 10.29 -10.23
C ASP A 175 15.41 8.81 -10.17
N SER A 176 15.56 8.21 -8.99
CA SER A 176 15.20 6.82 -8.71
C SER A 176 13.71 6.56 -8.99
N ALA A 177 12.83 7.41 -8.46
CA ALA A 177 11.39 7.30 -8.69
C ALA A 177 10.98 7.52 -10.17
N SER A 178 11.82 8.19 -10.95
CA SER A 178 11.62 8.38 -12.39
C SER A 178 12.19 7.25 -13.25
N SER A 179 12.87 6.26 -12.65
CA SER A 179 13.45 5.15 -13.38
C SER A 179 12.37 4.16 -13.84
N THR A 180 12.59 3.58 -15.01
CA THR A 180 11.75 2.50 -15.55
C THR A 180 12.23 1.14 -15.07
N ASN A 181 11.35 0.14 -15.13
CA ASN A 181 11.68 -1.23 -14.75
C ASN A 181 12.82 -1.79 -15.63
N PRO A 182 13.98 -2.12 -15.07
CA PRO A 182 15.10 -2.66 -15.86
C PRO A 182 14.81 -4.06 -16.44
N ASN A 183 13.79 -4.75 -15.95
CA ASN A 183 13.39 -6.08 -16.39
C ASN A 183 12.29 -6.04 -17.48
N GLU A 184 11.71 -4.89 -17.77
CA GLU A 184 10.88 -4.74 -18.95
C GLU A 184 11.81 -4.79 -20.17
N GLN A 185 11.85 -5.95 -20.83
CA GLN A 185 12.49 -6.06 -22.14
C GLN A 185 11.81 -5.06 -23.06
N VAL A 186 12.56 -4.06 -23.45
CA VAL A 186 12.18 -3.16 -24.54
C VAL A 186 11.98 -4.04 -25.76
N GLY A 187 10.73 -4.46 -25.99
CA GLY A 187 10.35 -4.98 -27.31
C GLY A 187 10.77 -3.91 -28.31
N THR A 188 11.65 -4.28 -29.23
CA THR A 188 12.14 -3.41 -30.28
C THR A 188 11.03 -3.13 -31.30
N ASP A 189 9.94 -2.57 -30.85
CA ASP A 189 8.99 -1.87 -31.67
C ASP A 189 9.18 -0.38 -31.41
N THR A 190 9.64 0.29 -32.43
CA THR A 190 9.89 1.73 -32.52
C THR A 190 8.61 2.50 -32.13
N PHE A 191 8.34 2.63 -30.83
CA PHE A 191 7.32 3.53 -30.35
C PHE A 191 7.97 4.90 -30.16
N THR A 192 7.69 5.77 -31.08
CA THR A 192 7.97 7.20 -30.97
C THR A 192 7.35 7.68 -29.65
N VAL A 193 8.19 8.20 -28.76
CA VAL A 193 7.78 8.87 -27.52
C VAL A 193 6.85 10.01 -27.91
N GLN A 194 5.55 9.75 -27.88
CA GLN A 194 4.57 10.82 -27.77
C GLN A 194 4.48 11.19 -26.29
N SER A 195 4.81 12.44 -26.05
CA SER A 195 4.91 13.11 -24.78
C SER A 195 3.87 12.66 -23.73
N SER A 196 4.38 12.40 -22.53
CA SER A 196 3.67 12.09 -21.27
C SER A 196 2.63 13.11 -20.79
N GLU A 197 2.25 14.06 -21.61
CA GLU A 197 1.21 15.06 -21.27
C GLU A 197 -0.22 14.52 -21.40
N THR A 198 -0.45 13.51 -22.26
CA THR A 198 -1.81 12.99 -22.51
C THR A 198 -2.31 12.05 -21.42
N ASN A 199 -1.45 11.30 -20.76
CA ASN A 199 -1.85 10.39 -19.68
C ASN A 199 -2.12 11.13 -18.36
N ALA A 200 -1.39 12.21 -18.08
CA ALA A 200 -1.63 13.04 -16.91
C ALA A 200 -2.99 13.76 -16.95
N ILE A 201 -3.44 14.14 -18.14
CA ILE A 201 -4.76 14.80 -18.34
C ILE A 201 -5.89 13.78 -18.16
N SER A 202 -5.74 12.56 -18.66
CA SER A 202 -6.75 11.50 -18.53
C SER A 202 -6.95 11.04 -17.08
N VAL A 203 -5.90 10.94 -16.29
CA VAL A 203 -5.98 10.59 -14.86
C VAL A 203 -6.63 11.72 -14.05
N SER A 204 -6.33 12.98 -14.36
CA SER A 204 -6.94 14.12 -13.67
C SER A 204 -8.43 14.30 -14.00
N GLU A 205 -8.84 14.03 -15.24
CA GLU A 205 -10.25 14.08 -15.64
C GLU A 205 -11.06 12.96 -14.98
N ASN A 206 -10.54 11.75 -14.92
CA ASN A 206 -11.18 10.63 -14.22
C ASN A 206 -11.29 10.86 -12.70
N LEU A 207 -10.28 11.47 -12.10
CA LEU A 207 -10.30 11.82 -10.68
C LEU A 207 -11.33 12.92 -10.38
N LEU A 208 -11.42 13.94 -11.22
CA LEU A 208 -12.42 15.01 -11.12
C LEU A 208 -13.85 14.46 -11.28
N THR A 209 -14.09 13.59 -12.22
CA THR A 209 -15.40 12.95 -12.42
C THR A 209 -15.80 12.10 -11.22
N LEU A 210 -14.88 11.31 -10.67
CA LEU A 210 -15.09 10.54 -9.43
C LEU A 210 -15.38 11.44 -8.22
N MET A 211 -14.69 12.56 -8.08
CA MET A 211 -14.95 13.53 -7.00
C MET A 211 -16.31 14.20 -7.15
N GLU A 212 -16.73 14.56 -8.38
CA GLU A 212 -18.06 15.13 -8.65
C GLU A 212 -19.18 14.14 -8.37
N GLU A 213 -19.02 12.87 -8.75
CA GLU A 213 -19.98 11.81 -8.42
C GLU A 213 -20.07 11.57 -6.91
N PHE A 214 -18.96 11.65 -6.21
CA PHE A 214 -18.91 11.51 -4.74
C PHE A 214 -19.59 12.68 -4.03
N GLU A 215 -19.35 13.92 -4.46
CA GLU A 215 -20.05 15.10 -3.92
C GLU A 215 -21.56 15.06 -4.20
N ALA A 216 -21.96 14.58 -5.36
CA ALA A 216 -23.37 14.42 -5.70
C ALA A 216 -24.06 13.37 -4.82
N ALA A 217 -23.39 12.24 -4.56
CA ALA A 217 -23.89 11.19 -3.68
C ALA A 217 -24.03 11.67 -2.23
N THR A 218 -23.05 12.43 -1.72
CA THR A 218 -23.04 12.98 -0.37
C THR A 218 -24.17 14.02 -0.17
N LYS A 219 -24.40 14.87 -1.17
CA LYS A 219 -25.52 15.84 -1.17
C LYS A 219 -26.89 15.17 -1.22
N ALA A 220 -27.00 14.03 -1.89
CA ALA A 220 -28.25 13.27 -1.96
C ALA A 220 -28.59 12.60 -0.62
N HIS A 221 -27.60 12.18 0.16
CA HIS A 221 -27.77 11.58 1.49
C HIS A 221 -28.15 12.62 2.54
N GLY A 222 -27.52 13.79 2.53
CA GLY A 222 -27.82 14.86 3.50
C GLY A 222 -29.23 15.46 3.38
N LYS A 223 -29.94 15.24 2.26
CA LYS A 223 -31.34 15.68 2.09
C LYS A 223 -32.40 14.70 2.64
N ARG A 224 -32.01 13.48 3.02
CA ARG A 224 -32.93 12.48 3.57
C ARG A 224 -33.11 12.55 5.09
N GLU A 225 -32.25 13.26 5.79
CA GLU A 225 -32.31 13.39 7.25
C GLU A 225 -33.05 14.65 7.76
N SER A 226 -33.63 15.45 6.88
CA SER A 226 -34.34 16.70 7.23
C SER A 226 -35.86 16.66 7.00
N HIS A 227 -36.49 15.47 7.12
CA HIS A 227 -37.96 15.35 7.14
C HIS A 227 -38.42 14.41 8.24
#